data_8f54f976a3b0702ae30a14864d70117b
#
_entry.id   8f54f976a3b0702ae30a14864d70117b
#
_cell.length_a   1.000
_cell.length_b   1.000
_cell.length_c   1.000
_cell.angle_alpha   90.00
_cell.angle_beta   90.00
_cell.angle_gamma   90.00
#
_symmetry.space_group_name_H-M   'P 1'
#
loop_
_entity.id
_entity.type
_entity.pdbx_description
1 polymer ?
#
loop_
_entity_poly.entity_id
_entity_poly.type
_entity_poly.pdbx_seq_one_letter_code
_entity_poly.pdbx_strand_id
1 'polypeptide(L)'
;IGDEDEVSIGVGIREIIANDDDFGTYFVSYGGRLGNILENDLLDGQRPDPADVDFEFTELDGVIGLLIDENGDLSLIPGVNEAREYTLRYVLREVANPNNSDDAFVVFRLLNDNVNLGVSKEALSDEVFEGDEFEYEIVVVNQGGTDARNVVITDNLPNGVTYLSNRVESNSANVEVNVNVSGSAITWRIPFFPADARVVFRVRVKAGAAGTVTNTVTVGADEDDTDESDNQDSDVTEIRPFHIPNVITPNNDGLNDTFEIQGLNKFVSNRIVIFNRYGDHVLEAENYKNDWNAPGQVAGTYFYVLVTVDSQGREHVFKGWIQVIWQKEL
;
A
#
# COMPACT_ATOMS: atom_id res chain seq x y z
N ILE A 1 46.19 -19.67 -81.35
CA ILE A 1 46.51 -19.09 -80.04
C ILE A 1 45.21 -18.40 -79.61
N GLY A 2 44.50 -19.10 -78.76
CA GLY A 2 43.23 -18.65 -78.22
C GLY A 2 43.51 -17.66 -77.12
N ASP A 3 42.84 -16.56 -77.16
CA ASP A 3 42.72 -15.59 -76.06
C ASP A 3 41.63 -16.12 -75.14
N GLU A 4 42.03 -16.57 -73.93
CA GLU A 4 41.07 -16.93 -72.86
C GLU A 4 40.70 -15.60 -72.18
N ASP A 5 39.56 -15.06 -72.50
CA ASP A 5 38.95 -13.99 -71.75
C ASP A 5 38.56 -14.52 -70.36
N GLU A 6 39.39 -14.24 -69.34
CA GLU A 6 38.98 -14.39 -67.92
C GLU A 6 37.82 -13.41 -67.63
N VAL A 7 36.60 -13.93 -67.58
CA VAL A 7 35.47 -13.22 -67.01
C VAL A 7 35.58 -13.29 -65.52
N SER A 8 36.18 -12.24 -64.88
CA SER A 8 36.08 -12.07 -63.45
C SER A 8 34.68 -11.62 -63.10
N ILE A 9 33.85 -12.54 -62.59
CA ILE A 9 32.61 -12.21 -61.94
C ILE A 9 32.95 -11.61 -60.61
N GLY A 10 32.92 -10.26 -60.53
CA GLY A 10 32.92 -9.53 -59.28
C GLY A 10 31.61 -9.85 -58.55
N VAL A 11 31.62 -10.72 -57.60
CA VAL A 11 30.52 -10.87 -56.63
C VAL A 11 30.54 -9.61 -55.81
N GLY A 12 29.64 -8.62 -56.09
CA GLY A 12 29.46 -7.50 -55.25
C GLY A 12 29.02 -7.96 -53.84
N ILE A 13 29.65 -7.48 -52.81
CA ILE A 13 29.22 -7.75 -51.46
C ILE A 13 27.88 -7.03 -51.30
N ARG A 14 26.76 -7.81 -51.11
CA ARG A 14 25.45 -7.26 -50.81
C ARG A 14 25.49 -6.67 -49.38
N GLU A 15 24.98 -5.50 -49.17
CA GLU A 15 24.85 -4.91 -47.83
C GLU A 15 23.76 -5.65 -47.03
N ILE A 16 24.08 -6.18 -45.85
CA ILE A 16 23.13 -6.77 -44.92
C ILE A 16 22.99 -5.87 -43.72
N ILE A 17 21.76 -5.57 -43.31
CA ILE A 17 21.42 -4.75 -42.13
C ILE A 17 20.32 -5.44 -41.37
N ALA A 18 20.63 -5.86 -40.14
CA ALA A 18 19.62 -6.29 -39.16
C ALA A 18 19.19 -5.08 -38.34
N ASN A 19 17.91 -4.85 -38.20
CA ASN A 19 17.34 -3.75 -37.43
C ASN A 19 16.61 -4.28 -36.21
N ASP A 20 16.72 -3.56 -35.08
CA ASP A 20 16.03 -3.91 -33.87
C ASP A 20 14.51 -3.94 -34.06
N ASP A 21 13.87 -4.95 -33.43
CA ASP A 21 12.43 -5.16 -33.44
C ASP A 21 11.82 -4.83 -32.08
N ASP A 22 10.76 -4.04 -32.06
CA ASP A 22 9.87 -3.88 -30.91
C ASP A 22 8.51 -4.52 -31.21
N PHE A 23 8.26 -5.68 -30.64
CA PHE A 23 7.01 -6.41 -30.83
C PHE A 23 5.91 -6.01 -29.85
N GLY A 24 6.19 -5.02 -28.96
CA GLY A 24 5.18 -4.43 -28.09
C GLY A 24 4.86 -5.26 -26.85
N THR A 25 3.62 -5.13 -26.37
CA THR A 25 3.20 -5.68 -25.07
C THR A 25 2.08 -6.69 -25.23
N TYR A 26 2.20 -7.81 -24.51
CA TYR A 26 1.23 -8.91 -24.45
C TYR A 26 0.98 -9.32 -23.00
N PHE A 27 0.00 -10.18 -22.77
CA PHE A 27 -0.22 -10.81 -21.47
C PHE A 27 0.49 -12.18 -21.39
N VAL A 28 0.79 -12.64 -20.18
CA VAL A 28 1.45 -13.96 -19.98
C VAL A 28 0.60 -15.13 -20.50
N SER A 29 -0.73 -15.02 -20.53
CA SER A 29 -1.63 -16.01 -21.17
C SER A 29 -1.62 -15.93 -22.69
N TYR A 30 -1.00 -14.92 -23.28
CA TYR A 30 -0.96 -14.80 -24.74
C TYR A 30 -0.16 -15.95 -25.36
N GLY A 31 -0.79 -16.63 -26.27
CA GLY A 31 -0.16 -17.61 -27.14
C GLY A 31 -0.41 -17.22 -28.59
N GLY A 32 0.64 -17.16 -29.38
CA GLY A 32 0.54 -16.81 -30.77
C GLY A 32 1.68 -15.97 -31.29
N ARG A 33 1.50 -15.41 -32.46
CA ARG A 33 2.53 -14.67 -33.21
C ARG A 33 2.83 -13.33 -32.53
N LEU A 34 4.11 -13.07 -32.23
CA LEU A 34 4.63 -11.79 -31.78
C LEU A 34 4.91 -10.83 -32.95
N GLY A 35 5.68 -11.31 -33.91
CA GLY A 35 6.13 -10.50 -35.04
C GLY A 35 7.02 -11.32 -35.98
N ASN A 36 7.65 -10.63 -36.92
CA ASN A 36 8.59 -11.23 -37.88
C ASN A 36 9.87 -10.39 -37.90
N ILE A 37 11.00 -11.01 -37.59
CA ILE A 37 12.31 -10.35 -37.49
C ILE A 37 12.83 -9.82 -38.83
N LEU A 38 12.40 -10.41 -39.95
CA LEU A 38 12.83 -9.99 -41.29
C LEU A 38 12.01 -8.82 -41.85
N GLU A 39 11.02 -8.29 -41.10
CA GLU A 39 10.10 -7.29 -41.62
C GLU A 39 10.77 -5.93 -41.87
N ASN A 40 11.72 -5.56 -41.03
CA ASN A 40 12.46 -4.30 -41.08
C ASN A 40 13.93 -4.46 -41.48
N ASP A 41 14.41 -5.71 -41.64
CA ASP A 41 15.77 -6.03 -42.06
C ASP A 41 15.97 -5.79 -43.55
N LEU A 42 17.23 -5.60 -43.95
CA LEU A 42 17.55 -5.30 -45.34
C LEU A 42 18.71 -6.18 -45.85
N LEU A 43 18.54 -6.65 -47.09
CA LEU A 43 19.62 -7.21 -47.89
C LEU A 43 19.67 -6.45 -49.20
N ASP A 44 20.77 -5.74 -49.47
CA ASP A 44 20.94 -4.86 -50.62
C ASP A 44 19.82 -3.76 -50.70
N GLY A 45 19.45 -3.21 -49.54
CA GLY A 45 18.44 -2.16 -49.38
C GLY A 45 16.98 -2.59 -49.57
N GLN A 46 16.71 -3.91 -49.64
CA GLN A 46 15.37 -4.47 -49.76
C GLN A 46 15.12 -5.46 -48.62
N ARG A 47 13.83 -5.66 -48.23
CA ARG A 47 13.45 -6.74 -47.33
C ARG A 47 13.98 -8.07 -47.86
N PRO A 48 14.68 -8.87 -47.07
CA PRO A 48 15.26 -10.12 -47.56
C PRO A 48 14.16 -11.17 -47.90
N ASP A 49 14.39 -11.93 -48.96
CA ASP A 49 13.68 -13.20 -49.13
C ASP A 49 14.22 -14.16 -48.07
N PRO A 50 13.36 -14.84 -47.29
CA PRO A 50 13.79 -15.83 -46.30
C PRO A 50 14.74 -16.90 -46.87
N ALA A 51 14.66 -17.22 -48.16
CA ALA A 51 15.55 -18.16 -48.84
C ALA A 51 17.01 -17.60 -49.04
N ASP A 52 17.19 -16.29 -49.03
CA ASP A 52 18.48 -15.63 -49.22
C ASP A 52 19.26 -15.38 -47.91
N VAL A 53 18.59 -15.52 -46.75
CA VAL A 53 19.18 -15.24 -45.43
C VAL A 53 18.96 -16.43 -44.47
N ASP A 54 19.86 -16.51 -43.50
CA ASP A 54 19.77 -17.42 -42.35
C ASP A 54 19.90 -16.58 -41.06
N PHE A 55 19.23 -17.00 -40.01
CA PHE A 55 19.30 -16.28 -38.73
C PHE A 55 19.45 -17.26 -37.56
N GLU A 56 20.17 -16.82 -36.54
CA GLU A 56 20.44 -17.58 -35.34
C GLU A 56 20.27 -16.70 -34.10
N PHE A 57 19.42 -17.12 -33.16
CA PHE A 57 19.33 -16.45 -31.87
C PHE A 57 20.52 -16.83 -30.97
N THR A 58 21.30 -15.84 -30.61
CA THR A 58 22.50 -15.99 -29.76
C THR A 58 22.20 -15.78 -28.28
N GLU A 59 21.14 -14.99 -27.97
CA GLU A 59 20.65 -14.74 -26.62
C GLU A 59 19.13 -14.81 -26.61
N LEU A 60 18.56 -15.56 -25.66
CA LEU A 60 17.11 -15.76 -25.52
C LEU A 60 16.53 -15.14 -24.25
N ASP A 61 17.36 -14.49 -23.42
CA ASP A 61 16.95 -13.85 -22.14
C ASP A 61 16.04 -14.71 -21.27
N GLY A 62 16.25 -16.05 -21.31
CA GLY A 62 15.49 -17.00 -20.50
C GLY A 62 14.01 -17.18 -20.92
N VAL A 63 13.59 -16.69 -22.09
CA VAL A 63 12.24 -16.95 -22.62
C VAL A 63 12.02 -18.45 -22.83
N ILE A 64 10.86 -18.95 -22.44
CA ILE A 64 10.47 -20.35 -22.56
C ILE A 64 9.39 -20.49 -23.62
N GLY A 65 9.43 -21.57 -24.41
CA GLY A 65 8.40 -21.85 -25.41
C GLY A 65 8.32 -20.82 -26.55
N LEU A 66 9.44 -20.18 -26.88
CA LEU A 66 9.57 -19.39 -28.10
C LEU A 66 9.63 -20.34 -29.30
N LEU A 67 8.75 -20.13 -30.24
CA LEU A 67 8.72 -20.84 -31.52
C LEU A 67 9.15 -19.87 -32.63
N ILE A 68 10.05 -20.32 -33.48
CA ILE A 68 10.62 -19.53 -34.56
C ILE A 68 10.51 -20.37 -35.81
N ASP A 69 9.92 -19.83 -36.85
CA ASP A 69 9.81 -20.53 -38.14
C ASP A 69 10.91 -20.08 -39.14
N GLU A 70 11.01 -20.76 -40.25
CA GLU A 70 12.00 -20.52 -41.32
C GLU A 70 11.81 -19.14 -42.03
N ASN A 71 10.64 -18.52 -41.86
CA ASN A 71 10.35 -17.21 -42.44
C ASN A 71 10.65 -16.06 -41.45
N GLY A 72 11.15 -16.35 -40.25
CA GLY A 72 11.45 -15.35 -39.21
C GLY A 72 10.24 -14.96 -38.37
N ASP A 73 9.11 -15.69 -38.43
CA ASP A 73 7.97 -15.46 -37.56
C ASP A 73 8.21 -16.01 -36.16
N LEU A 74 8.08 -15.15 -35.14
CA LEU A 74 8.16 -15.50 -33.72
C LEU A 74 6.79 -15.69 -33.12
N SER A 75 6.64 -16.75 -32.32
CA SER A 75 5.41 -17.04 -31.57
C SER A 75 5.73 -17.55 -30.17
N LEU A 76 4.81 -17.34 -29.21
CA LEU A 76 4.95 -17.83 -27.82
C LEU A 76 3.94 -18.95 -27.52
N ILE A 77 4.36 -19.87 -26.66
CA ILE A 77 3.47 -20.78 -25.95
C ILE A 77 2.84 -20.03 -24.76
N PRO A 78 1.50 -20.08 -24.57
CA PRO A 78 0.84 -19.34 -23.50
C PRO A 78 1.20 -19.84 -22.09
N GLY A 79 1.26 -18.94 -21.12
CA GLY A 79 1.30 -19.24 -19.69
C GLY A 79 2.61 -19.84 -19.15
N VAL A 80 3.71 -19.81 -19.92
CA VAL A 80 4.99 -20.42 -19.50
C VAL A 80 6.07 -19.41 -19.14
N ASN A 81 5.83 -18.13 -19.41
CA ASN A 81 6.78 -17.04 -19.17
C ASN A 81 6.31 -16.13 -18.02
N GLU A 82 7.25 -15.51 -17.34
CA GLU A 82 6.98 -14.51 -16.31
C GLU A 82 6.64 -13.14 -16.92
N ALA A 83 5.89 -12.32 -16.18
CA ALA A 83 5.60 -10.95 -16.56
C ALA A 83 6.83 -10.07 -16.39
N ARG A 84 7.49 -9.74 -17.49
CA ARG A 84 8.62 -8.82 -17.59
C ARG A 84 8.91 -8.45 -19.04
N GLU A 85 9.86 -7.56 -19.24
CA GLU A 85 10.45 -7.31 -20.55
C GLU A 85 11.47 -8.40 -20.89
N TYR A 86 11.45 -8.83 -22.15
CA TYR A 86 12.37 -9.79 -22.74
C TYR A 86 13.16 -9.12 -23.85
N THR A 87 14.47 -9.33 -23.87
CA THR A 87 15.38 -8.81 -24.90
C THR A 87 16.18 -9.98 -25.48
N LEU A 88 15.86 -10.35 -26.71
CA LEU A 88 16.53 -11.41 -27.44
C LEU A 88 17.55 -10.80 -28.38
N ARG A 89 18.58 -11.57 -28.76
CA ARG A 89 19.55 -11.16 -29.78
C ARG A 89 19.65 -12.21 -30.86
N TYR A 90 19.59 -11.80 -32.11
CA TYR A 90 19.83 -12.67 -33.26
C TYR A 90 20.92 -12.10 -34.17
N VAL A 91 21.51 -13.00 -34.96
CA VAL A 91 22.47 -12.66 -36.03
C VAL A 91 21.83 -13.08 -37.35
N LEU A 92 21.75 -12.15 -38.28
CA LEU A 92 21.28 -12.35 -39.65
C LEU A 92 22.49 -12.58 -40.56
N ARG A 93 22.46 -13.58 -41.44
CA ARG A 93 23.55 -13.93 -42.36
C ARG A 93 23.00 -14.12 -43.77
N GLU A 94 23.80 -13.72 -44.77
CA GLU A 94 23.50 -14.00 -46.15
C GLU A 94 23.86 -15.49 -46.47
N VAL A 95 22.88 -16.27 -46.98
CA VAL A 95 23.10 -17.70 -47.30
C VAL A 95 24.24 -17.89 -48.29
N ALA A 96 24.36 -17.04 -49.32
CA ALA A 96 25.38 -17.13 -50.36
C ALA A 96 26.77 -16.71 -49.81
N ASN A 97 26.84 -15.96 -48.73
CA ASN A 97 28.08 -15.51 -48.10
C ASN A 97 27.92 -15.39 -46.58
N PRO A 98 28.04 -16.48 -45.79
CA PRO A 98 27.77 -16.48 -44.34
C PRO A 98 28.70 -15.58 -43.50
N ASN A 99 29.79 -15.04 -44.07
CA ASN A 99 30.62 -14.02 -43.42
C ASN A 99 30.03 -12.62 -43.55
N ASN A 100 29.05 -12.42 -44.42
CA ASN A 100 28.27 -11.19 -44.52
C ASN A 100 27.10 -11.32 -43.52
N SER A 101 27.26 -10.67 -42.38
CA SER A 101 26.28 -10.79 -41.26
C SER A 101 26.19 -9.48 -40.50
N ASP A 102 25.01 -9.30 -39.86
CA ASP A 102 24.74 -8.22 -38.92
C ASP A 102 23.90 -8.77 -37.77
N ASP A 103 23.78 -8.05 -36.66
CA ASP A 103 23.03 -8.48 -35.49
C ASP A 103 22.03 -7.41 -34.99
N ALA A 104 20.93 -7.86 -34.43
CA ALA A 104 19.90 -6.99 -33.89
C ALA A 104 19.20 -7.63 -32.66
N PHE A 105 18.41 -6.78 -31.98
CA PHE A 105 17.65 -7.18 -30.83
C PHE A 105 16.14 -7.27 -31.16
N VAL A 106 15.48 -8.20 -30.44
CA VAL A 106 14.01 -8.27 -30.40
C VAL A 106 13.59 -7.98 -28.98
N VAL A 107 12.72 -6.98 -28.79
CA VAL A 107 12.17 -6.61 -27.50
C VAL A 107 10.67 -6.85 -27.50
N PHE A 108 10.15 -7.47 -26.44
CA PHE A 108 8.73 -7.53 -26.14
C PHE A 108 8.51 -7.58 -24.63
N ARG A 109 7.32 -7.18 -24.18
CA ARG A 109 6.96 -7.15 -22.76
C ARG A 109 5.75 -8.04 -22.49
N LEU A 110 5.82 -8.85 -21.43
CA LEU A 110 4.68 -9.59 -20.91
C LEU A 110 4.18 -8.95 -19.62
N LEU A 111 2.86 -8.82 -19.49
CA LEU A 111 2.14 -8.38 -18.30
C LEU A 111 1.37 -9.55 -17.70
N ASN A 112 1.14 -9.50 -16.39
CA ASN A 112 0.15 -10.38 -15.78
C ASN A 112 -1.23 -10.09 -16.38
N ASP A 113 -2.00 -11.12 -16.66
CA ASP A 113 -3.33 -11.04 -17.25
C ASP A 113 -4.46 -11.47 -16.30
N ASN A 114 -4.16 -11.45 -15.03
CA ASN A 114 -5.08 -11.75 -13.96
C ASN A 114 -5.22 -10.54 -13.04
N VAL A 115 -6.33 -10.51 -12.32
CA VAL A 115 -6.55 -9.58 -11.23
C VAL A 115 -5.66 -9.97 -10.05
N ASN A 116 -5.08 -8.98 -9.37
CA ASN A 116 -4.41 -9.13 -8.09
C ASN A 116 -4.74 -7.90 -7.24
N LEU A 117 -5.71 -8.02 -6.34
CA LEU A 117 -6.15 -6.96 -5.44
C LEU A 117 -5.39 -7.07 -4.13
N GLY A 118 -4.77 -5.99 -3.72
CA GLY A 118 -4.18 -5.90 -2.39
C GLY A 118 -4.86 -4.84 -1.54
N VAL A 119 -4.95 -5.08 -0.24
CA VAL A 119 -5.44 -4.10 0.74
C VAL A 119 -4.47 -3.97 1.89
N SER A 120 -4.24 -2.73 2.37
CA SER A 120 -3.54 -2.48 3.63
C SER A 120 -4.33 -1.55 4.52
N LYS A 121 -4.11 -1.68 5.84
CA LYS A 121 -4.80 -0.91 6.88
C LYS A 121 -3.84 -0.54 7.98
N GLU A 122 -3.89 0.74 8.40
CA GLU A 122 -3.14 1.23 9.56
C GLU A 122 -3.88 2.34 10.29
N ALA A 123 -3.72 2.42 11.60
CA ALA A 123 -4.11 3.58 12.39
C ALA A 123 -3.06 4.69 12.23
N LEU A 124 -3.51 5.93 12.02
CA LEU A 124 -2.62 7.08 11.80
C LEU A 124 -2.15 7.75 13.10
N SER A 125 -2.46 7.17 14.23
CA SER A 125 -2.11 7.70 15.55
C SER A 125 -1.23 6.72 16.29
N ASP A 126 -0.05 7.16 16.72
CA ASP A 126 0.89 6.34 17.51
C ASP A 126 0.35 6.01 18.90
N GLU A 127 -0.46 6.89 19.48
CA GLU A 127 -1.09 6.72 20.78
C GLU A 127 -2.57 7.12 20.72
N VAL A 128 -3.45 6.22 21.19
CA VAL A 128 -4.90 6.43 21.25
C VAL A 128 -5.35 6.30 22.69
N PHE A 129 -6.12 7.25 23.21
CA PHE A 129 -6.71 7.20 24.54
C PHE A 129 -8.24 7.10 24.48
N GLU A 130 -8.86 6.66 25.56
CA GLU A 130 -10.32 6.66 25.72
C GLU A 130 -10.91 8.01 25.31
N GLY A 131 -11.93 7.95 24.43
CA GLY A 131 -12.64 9.13 23.94
C GLY A 131 -11.96 9.91 22.83
N ASP A 132 -10.74 9.55 22.41
CA ASP A 132 -10.04 10.20 21.30
C ASP A 132 -10.72 9.86 19.96
N GLU A 133 -10.61 10.79 19.03
CA GLU A 133 -10.97 10.57 17.63
C GLU A 133 -9.68 10.39 16.84
N PHE A 134 -9.62 9.31 16.06
CA PHE A 134 -8.48 8.98 15.22
C PHE A 134 -8.93 8.43 13.86
N GLU A 135 -8.00 8.28 12.94
CA GLU A 135 -8.29 7.80 11.60
C GLU A 135 -7.52 6.51 11.29
N TYR A 136 -8.21 5.59 10.63
CA TYR A 136 -7.57 4.51 9.88
C TYR A 136 -7.36 4.95 8.43
N GLU A 137 -6.19 4.63 7.88
CA GLU A 137 -5.96 4.61 6.45
C GLU A 137 -6.21 3.21 5.91
N ILE A 138 -6.91 3.11 4.79
CA ILE A 138 -7.10 1.88 4.04
C ILE A 138 -6.65 2.16 2.62
N VAL A 139 -5.70 1.36 2.14
CA VAL A 139 -5.18 1.46 0.77
C VAL A 139 -5.62 0.22 0.01
N VAL A 140 -6.22 0.41 -1.15
CA VAL A 140 -6.62 -0.67 -2.06
C VAL A 140 -5.91 -0.46 -3.38
N VAL A 141 -5.31 -1.51 -3.91
CA VAL A 141 -4.57 -1.49 -5.18
C VAL A 141 -5.01 -2.67 -6.05
N ASN A 142 -4.99 -2.48 -7.36
CA ASN A 142 -5.03 -3.58 -8.32
C ASN A 142 -3.60 -3.72 -8.88
N GLN A 143 -2.87 -4.73 -8.41
CA GLN A 143 -1.50 -5.03 -8.82
C GLN A 143 -1.45 -5.97 -10.03
N GLY A 144 -2.62 -6.44 -10.47
CA GLY A 144 -2.78 -7.30 -11.63
C GLY A 144 -2.63 -6.55 -12.95
N GLY A 145 -2.46 -7.30 -14.04
CA GLY A 145 -2.35 -6.75 -15.40
C GLY A 145 -3.69 -6.51 -16.08
N THR A 146 -4.82 -6.87 -15.44
CA THR A 146 -6.17 -6.68 -15.96
C THR A 146 -7.06 -5.91 -15.00
N ASP A 147 -8.12 -5.32 -15.56
CA ASP A 147 -9.11 -4.57 -14.81
C ASP A 147 -10.00 -5.49 -13.97
N ALA A 148 -10.24 -5.12 -12.71
CA ALA A 148 -11.18 -5.82 -11.83
C ALA A 148 -12.58 -5.19 -11.91
N ARG A 149 -13.63 -6.04 -11.76
CA ARG A 149 -15.02 -5.62 -11.79
C ARG A 149 -15.70 -5.89 -10.45
N ASN A 150 -16.66 -5.02 -10.13
CA ASN A 150 -17.47 -5.12 -8.92
C ASN A 150 -16.62 -5.31 -7.64
N VAL A 151 -15.50 -4.58 -7.56
CA VAL A 151 -14.61 -4.65 -6.38
C VAL A 151 -15.38 -4.22 -5.15
N VAL A 152 -15.34 -5.04 -4.11
CA VAL A 152 -15.99 -4.84 -2.83
C VAL A 152 -14.95 -4.77 -1.72
N ILE A 153 -14.88 -3.64 -1.03
CA ILE A 153 -14.03 -3.45 0.14
C ILE A 153 -14.93 -3.43 1.36
N THR A 154 -14.63 -4.22 2.38
CA THR A 154 -15.43 -4.29 3.61
C THR A 154 -14.56 -4.07 4.83
N ASP A 155 -14.88 -3.04 5.61
CA ASP A 155 -14.29 -2.75 6.92
C ASP A 155 -15.34 -2.97 8.00
N ASN A 156 -15.11 -3.97 8.85
CA ASN A 156 -15.98 -4.27 9.98
C ASN A 156 -15.37 -3.71 11.25
N LEU A 157 -15.75 -2.49 11.64
CA LEU A 157 -15.25 -1.85 12.85
C LEU A 157 -15.49 -2.73 14.08
N PRO A 158 -14.47 -3.00 14.89
CA PRO A 158 -14.58 -3.83 16.07
C PRO A 158 -15.37 -3.12 17.19
N ASN A 159 -15.82 -3.91 18.16
CA ASN A 159 -16.25 -3.36 19.44
C ASN A 159 -15.07 -2.60 20.08
N GLY A 160 -15.35 -1.42 20.63
CA GLY A 160 -14.33 -0.56 21.23
C GLY A 160 -14.02 0.67 20.40
N VAL A 161 -14.50 0.77 19.15
CA VAL A 161 -14.51 2.02 18.38
C VAL A 161 -15.91 2.31 17.84
N THR A 162 -16.19 3.60 17.63
CA THR A 162 -17.47 4.07 17.07
C THR A 162 -17.20 4.84 15.78
N TYR A 163 -17.88 4.47 14.70
CA TYR A 163 -17.83 5.17 13.42
C TYR A 163 -18.25 6.62 13.52
N LEU A 164 -17.51 7.52 12.89
CA LEU A 164 -17.83 8.95 12.77
C LEU A 164 -18.05 9.37 11.32
N SER A 165 -17.09 9.08 10.44
CA SER A 165 -17.14 9.44 9.03
C SER A 165 -16.15 8.63 8.20
N ASN A 166 -16.29 8.64 6.89
CA ASN A 166 -15.29 8.17 5.94
C ASN A 166 -15.17 9.13 4.75
N ARG A 167 -14.05 9.06 4.03
CA ARG A 167 -13.82 9.79 2.78
C ARG A 167 -12.86 9.05 1.88
N VAL A 168 -12.90 9.33 0.60
CA VAL A 168 -11.84 9.00 -0.35
C VAL A 168 -10.76 10.07 -0.23
N GLU A 169 -9.56 9.68 0.13
CA GLU A 169 -8.41 10.59 0.29
C GLU A 169 -7.65 10.76 -1.03
N SER A 170 -7.45 9.67 -1.76
CA SER A 170 -6.87 9.70 -3.11
C SER A 170 -7.46 8.60 -4.00
N ASN A 171 -7.45 8.85 -5.32
CA ASN A 171 -8.03 7.96 -6.32
C ASN A 171 -7.27 8.18 -7.63
N SER A 172 -6.29 7.32 -7.91
CA SER A 172 -5.34 7.50 -9.03
C SER A 172 -5.98 7.45 -10.41
N ALA A 173 -7.05 6.67 -10.56
CA ALA A 173 -7.74 6.44 -11.83
C ALA A 173 -9.10 7.16 -11.91
N ASN A 174 -9.47 7.98 -10.92
CA ASN A 174 -10.79 8.63 -10.80
C ASN A 174 -11.96 7.65 -10.92
N VAL A 175 -11.80 6.45 -10.35
CA VAL A 175 -12.86 5.43 -10.39
C VAL A 175 -14.07 5.88 -9.57
N GLU A 176 -15.26 5.42 -9.97
CA GLU A 176 -16.48 5.61 -9.19
C GLU A 176 -16.41 4.77 -7.91
N VAL A 177 -16.70 5.40 -6.76
CA VAL A 177 -16.73 4.73 -5.46
C VAL A 177 -18.11 4.93 -4.83
N ASN A 178 -18.83 3.85 -4.63
CA ASN A 178 -20.11 3.83 -3.94
C ASN A 178 -19.92 3.33 -2.51
N VAL A 179 -20.37 4.08 -1.50
CA VAL A 179 -20.21 3.71 -0.09
C VAL A 179 -21.55 3.40 0.55
N ASN A 180 -21.59 2.36 1.36
CA ASN A 180 -22.70 2.02 2.23
C ASN A 180 -22.20 1.79 3.66
N VAL A 181 -22.83 2.41 4.65
CA VAL A 181 -22.53 2.23 6.07
C VAL A 181 -23.75 1.65 6.77
N SER A 182 -23.58 0.51 7.41
CA SER A 182 -24.64 -0.17 8.14
C SER A 182 -24.13 -0.65 9.50
N GLY A 183 -24.50 0.07 10.55
CA GLY A 183 -23.96 -0.18 11.90
C GLY A 183 -22.45 0.05 11.96
N SER A 184 -21.69 -1.00 12.29
CA SER A 184 -20.22 -0.97 12.30
C SER A 184 -19.56 -1.38 10.98
N ALA A 185 -20.35 -1.85 9.99
CA ALA A 185 -19.81 -2.27 8.70
C ALA A 185 -19.81 -1.10 7.71
N ILE A 186 -18.67 -0.88 7.07
CA ILE A 186 -18.47 0.08 5.99
C ILE A 186 -18.13 -0.74 4.75
N THR A 187 -18.89 -0.55 3.69
CA THR A 187 -18.67 -1.24 2.42
C THR A 187 -18.50 -0.21 1.32
N TRP A 188 -17.36 -0.25 0.62
CA TRP A 188 -17.15 0.50 -0.61
C TRP A 188 -17.27 -0.46 -1.79
N ARG A 189 -17.85 0.03 -2.88
CA ARG A 189 -17.98 -0.69 -4.15
C ARG A 189 -17.41 0.14 -5.27
N ILE A 190 -16.51 -0.47 -6.03
CA ILE A 190 -15.89 0.11 -7.23
C ILE A 190 -16.35 -0.75 -8.40
N PRO A 191 -17.25 -0.25 -9.29
CA PRO A 191 -17.77 -1.06 -10.40
C PRO A 191 -16.71 -1.51 -11.40
N PHE A 192 -15.68 -0.67 -11.58
CA PHE A 192 -14.57 -0.91 -12.49
C PHE A 192 -13.28 -0.35 -11.88
N PHE A 193 -12.29 -1.21 -11.66
CA PHE A 193 -11.02 -0.88 -11.04
C PHE A 193 -9.86 -1.27 -11.95
N PRO A 194 -9.29 -0.31 -12.71
CA PRO A 194 -8.27 -0.59 -13.70
C PRO A 194 -7.01 -1.24 -13.10
N ALA A 195 -6.26 -1.93 -13.95
CA ALA A 195 -4.90 -2.36 -13.66
C ALA A 195 -4.07 -1.16 -13.16
N ASP A 196 -3.17 -1.38 -12.22
CA ASP A 196 -2.31 -0.37 -11.56
C ASP A 196 -3.08 0.75 -10.81
N ALA A 197 -4.41 0.67 -10.70
CA ALA A 197 -5.20 1.65 -9.96
C ALA A 197 -5.00 1.52 -8.45
N ARG A 198 -5.04 2.69 -7.77
CA ARG A 198 -4.91 2.80 -6.32
C ARG A 198 -5.94 3.77 -5.75
N VAL A 199 -6.66 3.35 -4.72
CA VAL A 199 -7.59 4.20 -3.95
C VAL A 199 -7.21 4.16 -2.49
N VAL A 200 -7.26 5.33 -1.83
CA VAL A 200 -7.02 5.47 -0.39
C VAL A 200 -8.29 5.98 0.28
N PHE A 201 -8.70 5.29 1.31
CA PHE A 201 -9.81 5.68 2.17
C PHE A 201 -9.30 6.12 3.53
N ARG A 202 -10.00 7.10 4.13
CA ARG A 202 -9.86 7.48 5.54
C ARG A 202 -11.14 7.14 6.27
N VAL A 203 -11.02 6.43 7.39
CA VAL A 203 -12.14 6.12 8.27
C VAL A 203 -11.88 6.75 9.62
N ARG A 204 -12.70 7.76 9.99
CA ARG A 204 -12.61 8.43 11.28
C ARG A 204 -13.51 7.73 12.28
N VAL A 205 -12.92 7.41 13.42
CA VAL A 205 -13.59 6.70 14.51
C VAL A 205 -13.32 7.39 15.84
N LYS A 206 -14.14 7.07 16.85
CA LYS A 206 -13.95 7.46 18.25
C LYS A 206 -13.61 6.23 19.07
N ALA A 207 -12.52 6.31 19.83
CA ALA A 207 -12.11 5.29 20.77
C ALA A 207 -13.10 5.17 21.94
N GLY A 208 -13.45 3.94 22.27
CA GLY A 208 -14.25 3.58 23.45
C GLY A 208 -13.39 3.37 24.70
N ALA A 209 -13.70 2.32 25.47
CA ALA A 209 -12.97 1.96 26.69
C ALA A 209 -11.57 1.43 26.37
N ALA A 210 -10.66 1.57 27.33
CA ALA A 210 -9.29 1.08 27.25
C ALA A 210 -9.25 -0.43 27.00
N GLY A 211 -8.30 -0.83 26.16
CA GLY A 211 -8.10 -2.22 25.71
C GLY A 211 -7.51 -2.26 24.32
N THR A 212 -7.32 -3.47 23.81
CA THR A 212 -6.81 -3.68 22.45
C THR A 212 -7.98 -3.91 21.50
N VAL A 213 -7.99 -3.20 20.37
CA VAL A 213 -8.95 -3.40 19.28
C VAL A 213 -8.20 -3.84 18.03
N THR A 214 -8.74 -4.85 17.33
CA THR A 214 -8.23 -5.31 16.04
C THR A 214 -9.28 -4.98 14.99
N ASN A 215 -8.92 -4.15 14.02
CA ASN A 215 -9.80 -3.75 12.93
C ASN A 215 -9.31 -4.37 11.62
N THR A 216 -10.17 -5.17 10.99
CA THR A 216 -9.86 -5.96 9.80
C THR A 216 -10.63 -5.42 8.60
N VAL A 217 -9.93 -5.29 7.47
CA VAL A 217 -10.50 -4.93 6.17
C VAL A 217 -10.27 -6.09 5.19
N THR A 218 -11.19 -6.28 4.26
CA THR A 218 -11.08 -7.25 3.17
C THR A 218 -11.42 -6.60 1.84
N VAL A 219 -10.84 -7.15 0.76
CA VAL A 219 -11.17 -6.78 -0.62
C VAL A 219 -11.46 -8.04 -1.44
N GLY A 220 -12.28 -7.91 -2.48
CA GLY A 220 -12.57 -8.97 -3.44
C GLY A 220 -13.26 -8.39 -4.69
N ALA A 221 -13.29 -9.15 -5.77
CA ALA A 221 -13.89 -8.79 -7.06
C ALA A 221 -14.70 -9.94 -7.63
N ASP A 222 -15.25 -9.76 -8.85
CA ASP A 222 -15.90 -10.84 -9.60
C ASP A 222 -14.89 -11.82 -10.21
N GLU A 223 -13.69 -11.35 -10.51
CA GLU A 223 -12.59 -12.14 -11.06
C GLU A 223 -11.85 -12.90 -9.96
N ASP A 224 -11.27 -14.04 -10.32
CA ASP A 224 -10.35 -14.79 -9.46
C ASP A 224 -9.08 -13.97 -9.22
N ASP A 225 -8.68 -13.86 -7.97
CA ASP A 225 -7.47 -13.19 -7.54
C ASP A 225 -6.29 -14.18 -7.51
N THR A 226 -5.14 -13.76 -8.01
CA THR A 226 -3.97 -14.64 -8.08
C THR A 226 -3.18 -14.74 -6.79
N ASP A 227 -3.35 -13.77 -5.88
CA ASP A 227 -2.75 -13.80 -4.55
C ASP A 227 -3.77 -13.34 -3.48
N GLU A 228 -4.63 -14.25 -3.04
CA GLU A 228 -5.61 -13.96 -1.98
C GLU A 228 -4.97 -13.64 -0.62
N SER A 229 -3.64 -13.77 -0.47
CA SER A 229 -2.97 -13.55 0.82
C SER A 229 -2.90 -12.08 1.22
N ASP A 230 -2.98 -11.15 0.26
CA ASP A 230 -3.01 -9.69 0.48
C ASP A 230 -4.42 -9.08 0.32
N ASN A 231 -5.45 -9.91 0.16
CA ASN A 231 -6.85 -9.50 0.12
C ASN A 231 -7.45 -9.15 1.49
N GLN A 232 -6.68 -9.27 2.56
CA GLN A 232 -7.07 -8.92 3.91
C GLN A 232 -5.90 -8.32 4.68
N ASP A 233 -6.20 -7.27 5.47
CA ASP A 233 -5.25 -6.71 6.42
C ASP A 233 -5.93 -6.26 7.70
N SER A 234 -5.16 -6.13 8.79
CA SER A 234 -5.67 -5.79 10.11
C SER A 234 -4.71 -4.86 10.85
N ASP A 235 -5.25 -3.81 11.43
CA ASP A 235 -4.56 -2.97 12.39
C ASP A 235 -4.90 -3.38 13.83
N VAL A 236 -3.89 -3.34 14.70
CA VAL A 236 -4.03 -3.60 16.14
C VAL A 236 -3.72 -2.32 16.91
N THR A 237 -4.77 -1.63 17.37
CA THR A 237 -4.67 -0.38 18.11
C THR A 237 -4.84 -0.63 19.61
N GLU A 238 -3.91 -0.15 20.44
CA GLU A 238 -4.06 -0.09 21.90
C GLU A 238 -4.75 1.20 22.32
N ILE A 239 -5.93 1.09 22.92
CA ILE A 239 -6.64 2.22 23.52
C ILE A 239 -6.21 2.31 24.98
N ARG A 240 -5.50 3.38 25.35
CA ARG A 240 -5.01 3.64 26.70
C ARG A 240 -6.06 4.32 27.57
N PRO A 241 -6.07 4.09 28.89
CA PRO A 241 -7.04 4.72 29.77
C PRO A 241 -6.79 6.21 29.91
N PHE A 242 -7.88 7.00 29.94
CA PHE A 242 -7.87 8.37 30.45
C PHE A 242 -8.83 8.41 31.63
N HIS A 243 -8.27 8.49 32.84
CA HIS A 243 -9.06 8.43 34.07
C HIS A 243 -8.58 9.49 35.09
N ILE A 244 -9.54 10.25 35.62
CA ILE A 244 -9.30 11.18 36.71
C ILE A 244 -9.87 10.56 37.98
N PRO A 245 -9.03 10.17 38.97
CA PRO A 245 -9.49 9.51 40.17
C PRO A 245 -10.26 10.47 41.06
N ASN A 246 -11.08 9.92 41.95
CA ASN A 246 -11.84 10.71 42.91
C ASN A 246 -11.45 10.41 44.38
N VAL A 247 -10.40 9.62 44.62
CA VAL A 247 -9.90 9.24 45.94
C VAL A 247 -8.40 9.22 45.93
N ILE A 248 -7.79 9.73 46.99
CA ILE A 248 -6.39 9.48 47.34
C ILE A 248 -6.25 9.06 48.79
N THR A 249 -5.26 8.20 49.06
CA THR A 249 -4.92 7.67 50.40
C THR A 249 -3.43 7.86 50.68
N PRO A 250 -2.97 9.10 50.98
CA PRO A 250 -1.54 9.42 51.03
C PRO A 250 -0.90 8.84 52.31
N ASN A 251 -0.67 7.54 52.33
CA ASN A 251 -0.10 6.77 53.42
C ASN A 251 1.28 6.16 53.11
N ASN A 252 1.82 6.41 51.90
CA ASN A 252 3.08 5.91 51.36
C ASN A 252 3.15 4.39 51.21
N ASP A 253 2.01 3.73 50.92
CA ASP A 253 1.97 2.27 50.62
C ASP A 253 2.16 1.97 49.14
N GLY A 254 2.27 3.00 48.30
CA GLY A 254 2.41 2.91 46.86
C GLY A 254 1.08 2.82 46.09
N LEU A 255 -0.07 2.92 46.77
CA LEU A 255 -1.40 2.85 46.15
C LEU A 255 -2.20 4.13 46.44
N ASN A 256 -2.59 4.86 45.40
CA ASN A 256 -3.37 6.11 45.49
C ASN A 256 -2.77 7.18 46.44
N ASP A 257 -1.45 7.18 46.61
CA ASP A 257 -0.75 8.14 47.45
C ASP A 257 -0.83 9.57 46.90
N THR A 258 -0.93 9.70 45.60
CA THR A 258 -1.02 10.97 44.89
C THR A 258 -2.27 11.05 44.02
N PHE A 259 -2.66 12.27 43.64
CA PHE A 259 -3.74 12.50 42.66
C PHE A 259 -3.19 12.25 41.26
N GLU A 260 -3.11 10.97 40.88
CA GLU A 260 -2.57 10.51 39.61
C GLU A 260 -3.66 10.44 38.56
N ILE A 261 -3.59 11.31 37.54
CA ILE A 261 -4.48 11.35 36.40
C ILE A 261 -3.87 10.47 35.30
N GLN A 262 -4.48 9.31 35.05
CA GLN A 262 -4.05 8.38 34.02
C GLN A 262 -4.27 9.01 32.62
N GLY A 263 -3.27 8.93 31.74
CA GLY A 263 -3.36 9.48 30.39
C GLY A 263 -3.25 11.01 30.33
N LEU A 264 -2.80 11.71 31.39
CA LEU A 264 -2.60 13.16 31.35
C LEU A 264 -1.59 13.59 30.28
N ASN A 265 -0.67 12.71 29.92
CA ASN A 265 0.36 12.93 28.90
C ASN A 265 -0.21 13.01 27.47
N LYS A 266 -1.48 12.66 27.23
CA LYS A 266 -2.13 12.87 25.91
C LYS A 266 -2.27 14.36 25.55
N PHE A 267 -2.18 15.25 26.53
CA PHE A 267 -2.30 16.69 26.33
C PHE A 267 -0.93 17.36 26.26
N VAL A 268 -0.79 18.30 25.34
CA VAL A 268 0.48 19.07 25.17
C VAL A 268 0.74 20.02 26.33
N SER A 269 -0.31 20.46 27.02
CA SER A 269 -0.20 21.23 28.25
C SER A 269 -1.40 21.00 29.15
N ASN A 270 -1.20 21.22 30.46
CA ASN A 270 -2.27 21.16 31.43
C ASN A 270 -2.03 22.18 32.55
N ARG A 271 -3.11 22.62 33.17
CA ARG A 271 -3.11 23.43 34.40
C ARG A 271 -4.18 22.89 35.33
N ILE A 272 -3.83 22.67 36.61
CA ILE A 272 -4.78 22.23 37.62
C ILE A 272 -4.86 23.26 38.77
N VAL A 273 -6.07 23.45 39.27
CA VAL A 273 -6.33 24.14 40.53
C VAL A 273 -7.14 23.22 41.43
N ILE A 274 -6.69 23.02 42.67
CA ILE A 274 -7.40 22.23 43.68
C ILE A 274 -7.84 23.15 44.80
N PHE A 275 -9.09 23.01 45.25
CA PHE A 275 -9.71 23.85 46.27
C PHE A 275 -10.11 23.01 47.47
N ASN A 276 -10.05 23.58 48.67
CA ASN A 276 -10.71 23.00 49.83
C ASN A 276 -12.24 23.31 49.81
N ARG A 277 -13.00 22.79 50.78
CA ARG A 277 -14.43 23.00 50.90
C ARG A 277 -14.85 24.46 51.10
N TYR A 278 -13.93 25.35 51.43
CA TYR A 278 -14.19 26.77 51.66
C TYR A 278 -13.86 27.63 50.42
N GLY A 279 -13.33 26.98 49.37
CA GLY A 279 -12.94 27.64 48.11
C GLY A 279 -11.52 28.17 48.11
N ASP A 280 -10.71 27.87 49.16
CA ASP A 280 -9.30 28.27 49.16
C ASP A 280 -8.49 27.36 48.28
N HIS A 281 -7.55 27.91 47.48
CA HIS A 281 -6.62 27.17 46.67
C HIS A 281 -5.61 26.41 47.55
N VAL A 282 -5.56 25.07 47.42
CA VAL A 282 -4.59 24.22 48.12
C VAL A 282 -3.50 23.73 47.15
N LEU A 283 -3.74 23.80 45.83
CA LEU A 283 -2.77 23.60 44.77
C LEU A 283 -3.14 24.47 43.58
N GLU A 284 -2.14 25.09 42.96
CA GLU A 284 -2.21 25.64 41.62
C GLU A 284 -0.92 25.24 40.88
N ALA A 285 -1.02 24.52 39.79
CA ALA A 285 0.13 24.00 39.04
C ALA A 285 -0.09 24.07 37.54
N GLU A 286 0.88 24.65 36.83
CA GLU A 286 1.02 24.52 35.38
C GLU A 286 1.83 23.24 35.09
N ASN A 287 1.42 22.49 34.09
CA ASN A 287 2.04 21.20 33.70
C ASN A 287 2.16 20.25 34.90
N TYR A 288 1.04 20.03 35.56
CA TYR A 288 0.90 19.14 36.71
C TYR A 288 1.51 17.75 36.42
N LYS A 289 2.22 17.21 37.42
CA LYS A 289 3.04 15.99 37.29
C LYS A 289 2.48 14.78 38.05
N ASN A 290 1.20 14.78 38.41
CA ASN A 290 0.57 13.69 39.16
C ASN A 290 1.16 13.49 40.58
N ASP A 291 1.61 14.57 41.22
CA ASP A 291 2.43 14.52 42.44
C ASP A 291 1.73 15.10 43.69
N TRP A 292 0.49 15.56 43.58
CA TRP A 292 -0.22 16.11 44.74
C TRP A 292 -0.70 14.99 45.70
N ASN A 293 -0.13 14.97 46.89
CA ASN A 293 -0.43 14.03 47.97
C ASN A 293 -1.12 14.72 49.18
N ALA A 294 -1.86 15.79 48.93
CA ALA A 294 -2.54 16.60 49.94
C ALA A 294 -1.65 17.09 51.09
N PRO A 295 -0.48 17.70 50.84
CA PRO A 295 0.46 18.09 51.89
C PRO A 295 -0.15 19.15 52.82
N GLY A 296 -0.16 18.86 54.13
CA GLY A 296 -0.72 19.77 55.14
C GLY A 296 -2.25 19.87 55.13
N GLN A 297 -2.93 19.06 54.37
CA GLN A 297 -4.39 19.05 54.26
C GLN A 297 -4.99 18.03 55.23
N VAL A 298 -6.25 18.21 55.62
CA VAL A 298 -7.01 17.29 56.46
C VAL A 298 -7.80 16.30 55.59
N ALA A 299 -8.21 15.16 56.16
CA ALA A 299 -9.18 14.26 55.49
C ALA A 299 -10.44 15.03 55.14
N GLY A 300 -10.95 14.78 53.94
CA GLY A 300 -12.17 15.45 53.45
C GLY A 300 -12.25 15.55 51.96
N THR A 301 -13.28 16.25 51.50
CA THR A 301 -13.51 16.45 50.06
C THR A 301 -12.85 17.77 49.60
N TYR A 302 -12.10 17.65 48.51
CA TYR A 302 -11.51 18.72 47.73
C TYR A 302 -12.12 18.77 46.35
N PHE A 303 -12.03 19.91 45.69
CA PHE A 303 -12.57 20.10 44.33
C PHE A 303 -11.43 20.50 43.40
N TYR A 304 -11.49 20.09 42.16
CA TYR A 304 -10.49 20.47 41.14
C TYR A 304 -11.11 21.05 39.89
N VAL A 305 -10.35 21.93 39.25
CA VAL A 305 -10.50 22.34 37.86
C VAL A 305 -9.21 22.02 37.14
N LEU A 306 -9.27 21.12 36.19
CA LEU A 306 -8.18 20.75 35.28
C LEU A 306 -8.49 21.31 33.90
N VAL A 307 -7.63 22.17 33.39
CA VAL A 307 -7.66 22.72 32.04
C VAL A 307 -6.51 22.08 31.27
N THR A 308 -6.81 21.48 30.09
CA THR A 308 -5.82 20.80 29.24
C THR A 308 -5.93 21.30 27.83
N VAL A 309 -4.84 21.23 27.06
CA VAL A 309 -4.82 21.53 25.63
C VAL A 309 -4.35 20.29 24.86
N ASP A 310 -5.12 19.88 23.88
CA ASP A 310 -4.74 18.74 23.02
C ASP A 310 -3.76 19.15 21.91
N SER A 311 -3.27 18.17 21.13
CA SER A 311 -2.34 18.39 20.01
C SER A 311 -2.89 19.24 18.87
N GLN A 312 -4.21 19.46 18.85
CA GLN A 312 -4.90 20.33 17.87
C GLN A 312 -5.13 21.75 18.43
N GLY A 313 -4.63 22.04 19.64
CA GLY A 313 -4.79 23.32 20.31
C GLY A 313 -6.17 23.55 20.92
N ARG A 314 -7.01 22.52 21.03
CA ARG A 314 -8.34 22.62 21.64
C ARG A 314 -8.21 22.52 23.16
N GLU A 315 -8.91 23.41 23.84
CA GLU A 315 -8.99 23.40 25.30
C GLU A 315 -10.08 22.46 25.80
N HIS A 316 -9.74 21.65 26.80
CA HIS A 316 -10.69 20.79 27.52
C HIS A 316 -10.68 21.14 29.00
N VAL A 317 -11.87 21.24 29.62
CA VAL A 317 -12.01 21.60 31.04
C VAL A 317 -12.71 20.45 31.76
N PHE A 318 -11.98 19.88 32.74
CA PHE A 318 -12.52 18.83 33.62
C PHE A 318 -12.71 19.43 35.02
N LYS A 319 -13.82 19.09 35.65
CA LYS A 319 -14.18 19.51 37.01
C LYS A 319 -14.68 18.32 37.79
N GLY A 320 -14.25 18.24 39.05
CA GLY A 320 -14.67 17.13 39.89
C GLY A 320 -14.26 17.33 41.33
N TRP A 321 -14.28 16.26 42.07
CA TRP A 321 -13.91 16.25 43.48
C TRP A 321 -12.92 15.11 43.77
N ILE A 322 -12.17 15.27 44.87
CA ILE A 322 -11.19 14.32 45.36
C ILE A 322 -11.48 14.09 46.85
N GLN A 323 -11.69 12.85 47.21
CA GLN A 323 -11.76 12.46 48.62
C GLN A 323 -10.36 12.13 49.14
N VAL A 324 -9.87 12.92 50.08
CA VAL A 324 -8.61 12.62 50.79
C VAL A 324 -8.95 11.80 52.04
N ILE A 325 -8.39 10.62 52.14
CA ILE A 325 -8.58 9.69 53.27
C ILE A 325 -7.21 9.43 53.90
N TRP A 326 -7.01 9.92 55.14
CA TRP A 326 -5.86 9.53 55.92
C TRP A 326 -6.18 8.24 56.66
N GLN A 327 -5.49 7.17 56.33
CA GLN A 327 -5.58 5.94 57.16
C GLN A 327 -4.92 6.26 58.53
N LYS A 328 -5.65 6.02 59.59
CA LYS A 328 -5.00 6.00 60.92
C LYS A 328 -4.13 4.76 60.97
N GLU A 329 -2.82 4.96 61.22
CA GLU A 329 -2.00 3.85 61.69
C GLU A 329 -2.71 3.24 62.93
N LEU A 330 -2.99 1.93 62.87
CA LEU A 330 -3.58 1.14 63.95
C LEU A 330 -2.51 0.75 64.95
#